data_a2e8fdcd864993fe0ce53b131cc3d8ed
#
_entry.id   a2e8fdcd864993fe0ce53b131cc3d8ed
#
_cell.length_a   1.000
_cell.length_b   1.000
_cell.length_c   1.000
_cell.angle_alpha   90.00
_cell.angle_beta   90.00
_cell.angle_gamma   90.00
#
_symmetry.space_group_name_H-M   'P 1'
#
loop_
_entity.id
_entity.type
_entity.pdbx_description
1 polymer ?
#
loop_
_entity_poly.entity_id
_entity_poly.type
_entity_poly.pdbx_seq_one_letter_code
_entity_poly.pdbx_strand_id
1 'polypeptide(L)'
;MLCRDYIPSDRPALLAMKQEQGFSYDLPDLDDPRLWISRKVLVNQFGRPIAAILGQLTSEAFLLDSQTDAGPYKRMRRILSLYELACAEARSCGMETTHAWLAPDIKDKFGDQLMRLGWKEHTWASFSKDLGR
;
A
#
# COMPACT_ATOMS: atom_id res chain seq x y z
N MET A 1 -16.51 9.13 -24.21
CA MET A 1 -15.57 8.83 -23.11
C MET A 1 -14.22 8.46 -23.69
N LEU A 2 -13.18 9.02 -23.11
CA LEU A 2 -11.80 8.76 -23.52
C LEU A 2 -10.97 8.41 -22.31
N CYS A 3 -10.19 7.33 -22.39
CA CYS A 3 -9.21 6.95 -21.39
C CYS A 3 -7.83 7.48 -21.80
N ARG A 4 -7.18 8.19 -20.91
CA ARG A 4 -5.83 8.74 -21.12
C ARG A 4 -4.98 8.66 -19.86
N ASP A 5 -3.72 8.98 -19.98
CA ASP A 5 -2.85 9.15 -18.82
C ASP A 5 -3.23 10.38 -18.01
N TYR A 6 -2.95 10.31 -16.72
CA TYR A 6 -3.08 11.44 -15.79
C TYR A 6 -2.20 12.61 -16.22
N ILE A 7 -2.74 13.81 -16.05
CA ILE A 7 -1.99 15.07 -16.15
C ILE A 7 -2.21 15.89 -14.86
N PRO A 8 -1.28 16.76 -14.46
CA PRO A 8 -1.39 17.49 -13.17
C PRO A 8 -2.69 18.28 -12.99
N SER A 9 -3.29 18.77 -14.07
CA SER A 9 -4.58 19.47 -14.01
C SER A 9 -5.77 18.59 -13.61
N ASP A 10 -5.64 17.25 -13.61
CA ASP A 10 -6.67 16.33 -13.17
C ASP A 10 -6.74 16.22 -11.62
N ARG A 11 -5.67 16.60 -10.94
CA ARG A 11 -5.53 16.42 -9.49
C ARG A 11 -6.72 16.91 -8.67
N PRO A 12 -7.25 18.15 -8.88
CA PRO A 12 -8.40 18.62 -8.10
C PRO A 12 -9.64 17.73 -8.27
N ALA A 13 -9.91 17.26 -9.48
CA ALA A 13 -11.04 16.37 -9.75
C ALA A 13 -10.88 15.01 -9.08
N LEU A 14 -9.68 14.42 -9.11
CA LEU A 14 -9.39 13.15 -8.45
C LEU A 14 -9.51 13.25 -6.92
N LEU A 15 -9.05 14.35 -6.34
CA LEU A 15 -9.21 14.59 -4.89
C LEU A 15 -10.67 14.79 -4.50
N ALA A 16 -11.47 15.44 -5.34
CA ALA A 16 -12.92 15.56 -5.12
C ALA A 16 -13.61 14.18 -5.15
N MET A 17 -13.28 13.33 -6.12
CA MET A 17 -13.81 11.96 -6.20
C MET A 17 -13.41 11.13 -4.96
N LYS A 18 -12.17 11.29 -4.48
CA LYS A 18 -11.71 10.67 -3.23
C LYS A 18 -12.61 11.04 -2.06
N GLN A 19 -12.96 12.32 -1.93
CA GLN A 19 -13.85 12.80 -0.87
C GLN A 19 -15.28 12.26 -1.02
N GLU A 20 -15.82 12.28 -2.23
CA GLU A 20 -17.15 11.75 -2.53
C GLU A 20 -17.30 10.27 -2.15
N GLN A 21 -16.23 9.48 -2.33
CA GLN A 21 -16.20 8.06 -1.96
C GLN A 21 -15.97 7.82 -0.46
N GLY A 22 -15.75 8.85 0.34
CA GLY A 22 -15.38 8.70 1.74
C GLY A 22 -14.03 8.01 1.96
N PHE A 23 -13.12 8.15 1.00
CA PHE A 23 -11.80 7.52 1.03
C PHE A 23 -10.92 8.22 2.06
N SER A 24 -10.72 7.61 3.23
CA SER A 24 -9.92 8.16 4.33
C SER A 24 -8.41 7.98 4.16
N TYR A 25 -7.99 7.17 3.21
CA TYR A 25 -6.58 6.89 2.93
C TYR A 25 -5.95 8.06 2.16
N ASP A 26 -4.74 8.46 2.55
CA ASP A 26 -3.99 9.47 1.80
C ASP A 26 -3.42 8.87 0.52
N LEU A 27 -3.70 9.52 -0.60
CA LEU A 27 -3.08 9.15 -1.87
C LEU A 27 -1.61 9.60 -1.86
N PRO A 28 -0.69 8.77 -2.37
CA PRO A 28 0.67 9.21 -2.65
C PRO A 28 0.70 10.41 -3.60
N ASP A 29 1.84 11.09 -3.70
CA ASP A 29 1.99 12.21 -4.61
C ASP A 29 1.65 11.78 -6.05
N LEU A 30 0.54 12.30 -6.56
CA LEU A 30 0.06 11.99 -7.91
C LEU A 30 1.00 12.47 -9.01
N ASP A 31 1.82 13.47 -8.70
CA ASP A 31 2.73 14.11 -9.66
C ASP A 31 4.13 13.47 -9.67
N ASP A 32 4.46 12.62 -8.71
CA ASP A 32 5.71 11.87 -8.71
C ASP A 32 5.59 10.57 -9.53
N PRO A 33 6.14 10.52 -10.76
CA PRO A 33 5.99 9.35 -11.63
C PRO A 33 6.68 8.09 -11.09
N ARG A 34 7.60 8.23 -10.13
CA ARG A 34 8.35 7.09 -9.56
C ARG A 34 7.46 6.21 -8.67
N LEU A 35 6.35 6.76 -8.17
CA LEU A 35 5.44 6.06 -7.26
C LEU A 35 4.39 5.22 -7.99
N TRP A 36 4.32 5.29 -9.30
CA TRP A 36 3.19 4.75 -10.06
C TRP A 36 3.62 3.82 -11.18
N ILE A 37 2.95 2.68 -11.28
CA ILE A 37 3.00 1.81 -12.47
C ILE A 37 2.08 2.39 -13.56
N SER A 38 0.92 2.90 -13.15
CA SER A 38 -0.12 3.36 -14.06
C SER A 38 -0.98 4.42 -13.37
N ARG A 39 -1.34 5.45 -14.13
CA ARG A 39 -2.29 6.49 -13.71
C ARG A 39 -3.22 6.75 -14.89
N LYS A 40 -4.35 6.04 -14.95
CA LYS A 40 -5.32 6.18 -16.06
C LYS A 40 -6.55 6.95 -15.60
N VAL A 41 -6.95 7.90 -16.42
CA VAL A 41 -8.09 8.79 -16.16
C VAL A 41 -9.08 8.65 -17.32
N LEU A 42 -10.33 8.41 -16.96
CA LEU A 42 -11.45 8.42 -17.90
C LEU A 42 -12.06 9.82 -17.89
N VAL A 43 -12.19 10.41 -19.07
CA VAL A 43 -12.80 11.74 -19.23
C VAL A 43 -14.08 11.65 -20.05
N ASN A 44 -15.02 12.56 -19.76
CA ASN A 44 -16.25 12.69 -20.51
C ASN A 44 -16.01 13.48 -21.82
N GLN A 45 -17.06 13.69 -22.59
CA GLN A 45 -17.01 14.43 -23.88
C GLN A 45 -16.51 15.89 -23.74
N PHE A 46 -16.54 16.46 -22.54
CA PHE A 46 -16.05 17.81 -22.27
C PHE A 46 -14.62 17.82 -21.70
N GLY A 47 -13.95 16.66 -21.68
CA GLY A 47 -12.59 16.53 -21.12
C GLY A 47 -12.52 16.50 -19.60
N ARG A 48 -13.66 16.46 -18.90
CA ARG A 48 -13.69 16.42 -17.45
C ARG A 48 -13.44 14.99 -16.94
N PRO A 49 -12.52 14.78 -15.96
CA PRO A 49 -12.33 13.50 -15.30
C PRO A 49 -13.62 13.01 -14.63
N ILE A 50 -13.98 11.75 -14.87
CA ILE A 50 -15.15 11.09 -14.29
C ILE A 50 -14.84 9.79 -13.57
N ALA A 51 -13.68 9.21 -13.81
CA ALA A 51 -13.16 8.05 -13.08
C ALA A 51 -11.64 7.98 -13.26
N ALA A 52 -10.98 7.29 -12.35
CA ALA A 52 -9.55 7.00 -12.48
C ALA A 52 -9.21 5.65 -11.87
N ILE A 53 -8.16 5.03 -12.40
CA ILE A 53 -7.49 3.89 -11.77
C ILE A 53 -6.01 4.23 -11.60
N LEU A 54 -5.51 4.04 -10.38
CA LEU A 54 -4.18 4.40 -9.98
C LEU A 54 -3.46 3.15 -9.46
N GLY A 55 -2.45 2.69 -10.18
CA GLY A 55 -1.62 1.54 -9.80
C GLY A 55 -0.32 2.02 -9.14
N GLN A 56 -0.27 1.99 -7.83
CA GLN A 56 0.91 2.39 -7.05
C GLN A 56 2.00 1.32 -7.06
N LEU A 57 3.26 1.75 -7.13
CA LEU A 57 4.41 0.92 -6.76
C LEU A 57 4.48 0.82 -5.24
N THR A 58 4.44 -0.40 -4.71
CA THR A 58 4.56 -0.67 -3.28
C THR A 58 5.30 -1.98 -3.08
N SER A 59 5.73 -2.24 -1.85
CA SER A 59 6.33 -3.51 -1.46
C SER A 59 5.42 -4.31 -0.55
N GLU A 60 5.55 -5.62 -0.59
CA GLU A 60 4.88 -6.55 0.31
C GLU A 60 5.94 -7.35 1.08
N ALA A 61 5.78 -7.42 2.39
CA ALA A 61 6.64 -8.20 3.26
C ALA A 61 5.92 -9.46 3.74
N PHE A 62 6.56 -10.59 3.55
CA PHE A 62 6.08 -11.89 4.02
C PHE A 62 7.00 -12.37 5.14
N LEU A 63 6.42 -12.63 6.30
CA LEU A 63 7.16 -13.15 7.44
C LEU A 63 7.17 -14.68 7.43
N LEU A 64 8.37 -15.25 7.46
CA LEU A 64 8.59 -16.66 7.73
C LEU A 64 9.41 -16.78 9.01
N ASP A 65 8.86 -17.42 10.02
CA ASP A 65 9.50 -17.58 11.32
C ASP A 65 9.34 -19.01 11.84
N SER A 66 10.42 -19.61 12.33
CA SER A 66 10.38 -20.94 12.94
C SER A 66 9.65 -20.88 14.27
N GLN A 67 8.61 -21.69 14.43
CA GLN A 67 7.82 -21.76 15.66
C GLN A 67 8.56 -22.47 16.81
N THR A 68 9.59 -23.25 16.51
CA THR A 68 10.24 -24.17 17.45
C THR A 68 11.68 -23.80 17.81
N ASP A 69 12.29 -22.84 17.07
CA ASP A 69 13.72 -22.52 17.20
C ASP A 69 14.07 -21.73 18.47
N ALA A 70 13.13 -20.94 18.97
CA ALA A 70 13.38 -20.07 20.12
C ALA A 70 12.10 -19.78 20.90
N GLY A 71 12.27 -19.31 22.13
CA GLY A 71 11.16 -18.84 22.95
C GLY A 71 10.52 -17.55 22.42
N PRO A 72 9.32 -17.19 22.92
CA PRO A 72 8.53 -16.07 22.38
C PRO A 72 9.27 -14.73 22.35
N TYR A 73 10.04 -14.42 23.37
CA TYR A 73 10.79 -13.14 23.45
C TYR A 73 11.87 -13.01 22.36
N LYS A 74 12.66 -14.06 22.16
CA LYS A 74 13.70 -14.06 21.11
C LYS A 74 13.09 -14.01 19.73
N ARG A 75 11.98 -14.72 19.52
CA ARG A 75 11.22 -14.70 18.28
C ARG A 75 10.70 -13.30 17.98
N MET A 76 10.11 -12.64 18.96
CA MET A 76 9.63 -11.26 18.83
C MET A 76 10.74 -10.31 18.38
N ARG A 77 11.89 -10.36 19.04
CA ARG A 77 13.01 -9.49 18.72
C ARG A 77 13.51 -9.68 17.28
N ARG A 78 13.67 -10.91 16.83
CA ARG A 78 14.13 -11.17 15.46
C ARG A 78 13.09 -10.76 14.40
N ILE A 79 11.79 -10.93 14.66
CA ILE A 79 10.73 -10.46 13.79
C ILE A 79 10.77 -8.94 13.63
N LEU A 80 10.91 -8.21 14.73
CA LEU A 80 11.03 -6.75 14.71
C LEU A 80 12.24 -6.30 13.89
N SER A 81 13.40 -6.92 14.11
CA SER A 81 14.62 -6.61 13.35
C SER A 81 14.46 -6.86 11.85
N LEU A 82 13.79 -7.95 11.46
CA LEU A 82 13.52 -8.26 10.06
C LEU A 82 12.59 -7.23 9.42
N TYR A 83 11.55 -6.78 10.12
CA TYR A 83 10.67 -5.73 9.63
C TYR A 83 11.37 -4.38 9.48
N GLU A 84 12.25 -4.01 10.41
CA GLU A 84 13.06 -2.81 10.28
C GLU A 84 13.97 -2.84 9.04
N LEU A 85 14.61 -3.98 8.80
CA LEU A 85 15.43 -4.19 7.60
C LEU A 85 14.60 -4.11 6.32
N ALA A 86 13.45 -4.76 6.28
CA ALA A 86 12.55 -4.71 5.12
C ALA A 86 12.05 -3.28 4.85
N CYS A 87 11.73 -2.52 5.89
CA CYS A 87 11.35 -1.12 5.75
C CYS A 87 12.51 -0.26 5.22
N ALA A 88 13.73 -0.49 5.70
CA ALA A 88 14.91 0.24 5.23
C ALA A 88 15.20 -0.05 3.75
N GLU A 89 15.11 -1.31 3.34
CA GLU A 89 15.30 -1.71 1.95
C GLU A 89 14.21 -1.15 1.04
N ALA A 90 12.94 -1.22 1.43
CA ALA A 90 11.84 -0.63 0.69
C ALA A 90 12.05 0.88 0.50
N ARG A 91 12.45 1.58 1.55
CA ARG A 91 12.77 3.01 1.49
C ARG A 91 13.94 3.30 0.55
N SER A 92 14.99 2.49 0.57
CA SER A 92 16.14 2.64 -0.33
C SER A 92 15.76 2.44 -1.80
N CYS A 93 14.70 1.68 -2.08
CA CYS A 93 14.12 1.51 -3.42
C CYS A 93 13.15 2.64 -3.80
N GLY A 94 12.99 3.67 -2.96
CA GLY A 94 12.10 4.80 -3.23
C GLY A 94 10.63 4.54 -2.92
N MET A 95 10.29 3.46 -2.22
CA MET A 95 8.93 3.18 -1.79
C MET A 95 8.54 4.07 -0.61
N GLU A 96 7.33 4.62 -0.63
CA GLU A 96 6.77 5.39 0.48
C GLU A 96 6.04 4.50 1.50
N THR A 97 5.55 3.35 1.04
CA THR A 97 4.80 2.41 1.88
C THR A 97 5.26 0.99 1.65
N THR A 98 5.12 0.16 2.66
CA THR A 98 5.26 -1.29 2.59
C THR A 98 4.09 -1.93 3.31
N HIS A 99 3.65 -3.08 2.83
CA HIS A 99 2.56 -3.85 3.41
C HIS A 99 3.10 -5.15 3.99
N ALA A 100 2.60 -5.54 5.16
CA ALA A 100 2.91 -6.82 5.78
C ALA A 100 1.66 -7.67 5.88
N TRP A 101 1.78 -8.93 5.50
CA TRP A 101 0.73 -9.92 5.63
C TRP A 101 1.00 -10.77 6.87
N LEU A 102 0.06 -10.77 7.79
CA LEU A 102 0.12 -11.59 9.00
C LEU A 102 -0.94 -12.68 8.94
N ALA A 103 -0.53 -13.92 9.23
CA ALA A 103 -1.49 -14.99 9.48
C ALA A 103 -2.37 -14.63 10.71
N PRO A 104 -3.65 -15.06 10.76
CA PRO A 104 -4.59 -14.64 11.81
C PRO A 104 -4.08 -14.88 13.24
N ASP A 105 -3.45 -16.02 13.49
CA ASP A 105 -2.88 -16.36 14.80
C ASP A 105 -1.68 -15.48 15.18
N ILE A 106 -0.87 -15.08 14.21
CA ILE A 106 0.25 -14.13 14.40
C ILE A 106 -0.30 -12.73 14.63
N LYS A 107 -1.35 -12.34 13.89
CA LYS A 107 -2.01 -11.05 14.06
C LYS A 107 -2.47 -10.85 15.50
N ASP A 108 -3.13 -11.83 16.11
CA ASP A 108 -3.65 -11.74 17.47
C ASP A 108 -2.55 -11.49 18.52
N LYS A 109 -1.35 -12.02 18.27
CA LYS A 109 -0.21 -11.92 19.20
C LYS A 109 0.74 -10.78 18.90
N PHE A 110 0.83 -10.38 17.66
CA PHE A 110 1.88 -9.48 17.19
C PHE A 110 1.34 -8.17 16.59
N GLY A 111 0.08 -8.13 16.16
CA GLY A 111 -0.54 -6.96 15.54
C GLY A 111 -0.46 -5.71 16.40
N ASP A 112 -0.68 -5.82 17.71
CA ASP A 112 -0.59 -4.70 18.66
C ASP A 112 0.83 -4.12 18.72
N GLN A 113 1.86 -4.98 18.62
CA GLN A 113 3.25 -4.52 18.60
C GLN A 113 3.57 -3.74 17.32
N LEU A 114 3.07 -4.20 16.18
CA LEU A 114 3.21 -3.47 14.93
C LEU A 114 2.54 -2.10 15.01
N MET A 115 1.33 -2.01 15.55
CA MET A 115 0.64 -0.73 15.71
C MET A 115 1.40 0.24 16.62
N ARG A 116 2.04 -0.25 17.69
CA ARG A 116 2.91 0.56 18.55
C ARG A 116 4.15 1.09 17.82
N LEU A 117 4.58 0.42 16.76
CA LEU A 117 5.70 0.83 15.91
C LEU A 117 5.27 1.70 14.71
N GLY A 118 4.01 2.13 14.69
CA GLY A 118 3.49 3.02 13.65
C GLY A 118 2.87 2.31 12.44
N TRP A 119 2.78 0.98 12.45
CA TRP A 119 2.02 0.25 11.44
C TRP A 119 0.52 0.49 11.64
N LYS A 120 -0.22 0.49 10.56
CA LYS A 120 -1.68 0.66 10.56
C LYS A 120 -2.35 -0.59 9.99
N GLU A 121 -3.35 -1.11 10.69
CA GLU A 121 -4.19 -2.16 10.15
C GLU A 121 -5.15 -1.57 9.11
N HIS A 122 -5.24 -2.20 7.95
CA HIS A 122 -6.19 -1.83 6.92
C HIS A 122 -7.50 -2.59 7.13
N THR A 123 -8.61 -1.84 7.14
CA THR A 123 -9.96 -2.41 7.24
C THR A 123 -10.61 -2.65 5.88
N TRP A 124 -9.96 -2.23 4.80
CA TRP A 124 -10.44 -2.38 3.45
C TRP A 124 -10.20 -3.79 2.92
N ALA A 125 -11.17 -4.31 2.16
CA ALA A 125 -11.00 -5.59 1.50
C ALA A 125 -9.90 -5.53 0.44
N SER A 126 -9.05 -6.55 0.41
CA SER A 126 -8.01 -6.72 -0.60
C SER A 126 -8.39 -7.85 -1.55
N PHE A 127 -8.23 -7.60 -2.84
CA PHE A 127 -8.44 -8.60 -3.88
C PHE A 127 -7.14 -8.78 -4.66
N SER A 128 -6.79 -10.03 -4.92
CA SER A 128 -5.62 -10.38 -5.72
C SER A 128 -6.04 -11.06 -7.02
N LYS A 129 -5.32 -10.79 -8.09
CA LYS A 129 -5.48 -11.47 -9.36
C LYS A 129 -4.12 -11.94 -9.85
N ASP A 130 -4.03 -13.20 -10.23
CA ASP A 130 -2.87 -13.72 -10.95
C ASP A 130 -2.90 -13.16 -12.38
N LEU A 131 -1.82 -12.50 -12.78
CA LEU A 131 -1.70 -11.90 -14.12
C LEU A 131 -1.01 -12.83 -15.12
N GLY A 132 -0.58 -14.00 -14.65
CA GLY A 132 0.24 -14.92 -15.44
C GLY A 132 1.72 -14.48 -15.51
N ARG A 133 2.52 -15.30 -16.12
CA ARG A 133 3.94 -15.03 -16.39
C ARG A 133 4.25 -15.16 -17.87
#